data_7433b31158122ea4e62575d66758043f
#
_entry.id   7433b31158122ea4e62575d66758043f
#
_cell.length_a   1.000
_cell.length_b   1.000
_cell.length_c   1.000
_cell.angle_alpha   90.00
_cell.angle_beta   90.00
_cell.angle_gamma   90.00
#
_symmetry.space_group_name_H-M   'P 1'
#
loop_
_entity.id
_entity.type
_entity.pdbx_description
1 polymer ?
#
loop_
_entity_poly.entity_id
_entity_poly.type
_entity_poly.pdbx_seq_one_letter_code
_entity_poly.pdbx_strand_id
1 'polypeptide(L)'
;MELITPISPERDYSNKKIVFLAGPIKGAPDWQAQAIKDLADLDVYVANPRRENVINFNLDLQVNWESRFLAAADVIMFWIPPKETDVSGRDYAQTSRFELAEWMAKTHYNHTRKQVVVGIDDAFFGKSYIVKRLQAENVPVYSTYD
;
A
#
# COMPACT_ATOMS: atom_id res chain seq x y z
N MET A 1 -12.34 5.55 -12.38
CA MET A 1 -10.97 5.30 -11.85
C MET A 1 -9.97 5.20 -13.00
N GLU A 2 -8.75 5.70 -12.81
CA GLU A 2 -7.62 5.52 -13.73
C GLU A 2 -6.43 4.91 -12.98
N LEU A 3 -5.85 3.84 -13.56
CA LEU A 3 -4.74 3.11 -12.94
C LEU A 3 -3.40 3.76 -13.25
N ILE A 4 -2.54 3.89 -12.24
CA ILE A 4 -1.14 4.32 -12.35
C ILE A 4 -0.26 3.16 -11.88
N THR A 5 0.69 2.77 -12.71
CA THR A 5 1.67 1.71 -12.41
C THR A 5 3.09 2.21 -12.66
N PRO A 6 4.13 1.49 -12.22
CA PRO A 6 5.51 1.87 -12.46
C PRO A 6 5.92 2.01 -13.94
N ILE A 7 5.10 1.52 -14.86
CA ILE A 7 5.30 1.65 -16.31
C ILE A 7 4.36 2.67 -16.96
N SER A 8 3.48 3.32 -16.19
CA SER A 8 2.61 4.37 -16.71
C SER A 8 3.44 5.58 -17.17
N PRO A 9 3.03 6.27 -18.26
CA PRO A 9 3.75 7.45 -18.72
C PRO A 9 3.74 8.56 -17.68
N GLU A 10 4.81 9.32 -17.61
CA GLU A 10 4.86 10.52 -16.77
C GLU A 10 3.88 11.58 -17.30
N ARG A 11 3.04 12.06 -16.38
CA ARG A 11 2.11 13.16 -16.64
C ARG A 11 1.74 13.87 -15.33
N ASP A 12 0.98 14.93 -15.41
CA ASP A 12 0.35 15.57 -14.26
C ASP A 12 -0.83 14.71 -13.76
N TYR A 13 -0.85 14.40 -12.48
CA TYR A 13 -1.88 13.65 -11.79
C TYR A 13 -2.62 14.50 -10.74
N SER A 14 -2.52 15.83 -10.81
CA SER A 14 -3.07 16.74 -9.79
C SER A 14 -4.57 16.97 -9.91
N ASN A 15 -5.20 16.58 -11.02
CA ASN A 15 -6.61 16.86 -11.31
C ASN A 15 -7.61 15.91 -10.63
N LYS A 16 -7.15 14.84 -9.98
CA LYS A 16 -7.98 13.90 -9.20
C LYS A 16 -7.24 13.50 -7.92
N LYS A 17 -8.01 12.93 -6.98
CA LYS A 17 -7.44 12.30 -5.77
C LYS A 17 -6.68 11.03 -6.13
N ILE A 18 -5.59 10.76 -5.41
CA ILE A 18 -4.75 9.58 -5.58
C ILE A 18 -4.93 8.65 -4.39
N VAL A 19 -5.28 7.39 -4.66
CA VAL A 19 -5.25 6.28 -3.70
C VAL A 19 -4.04 5.41 -4.00
N PHE A 20 -3.14 5.24 -3.05
CA PHE A 20 -1.99 4.34 -3.18
C PHE A 20 -2.30 3.00 -2.51
N LEU A 21 -2.12 1.90 -3.23
CA LEU A 21 -2.32 0.54 -2.72
C LEU A 21 -1.03 0.01 -2.09
N ALA A 22 -0.90 0.19 -0.79
CA ALA A 22 0.28 -0.21 -0.01
C ALA A 22 0.07 -1.58 0.63
N GLY A 23 1.03 -2.49 0.45
CA GLY A 23 0.96 -3.83 1.02
C GLY A 23 1.82 -4.83 0.28
N PRO A 24 1.97 -6.06 0.80
CA PRO A 24 2.85 -7.04 0.21
C PRO A 24 2.38 -7.48 -1.18
N ILE A 25 3.35 -7.70 -2.05
CA ILE A 25 3.18 -8.22 -3.41
C ILE A 25 3.75 -9.63 -3.47
N LYS A 26 5.03 -9.79 -3.12
CA LYS A 26 5.68 -11.11 -3.11
C LYS A 26 5.17 -11.95 -1.96
N GLY A 27 4.72 -13.16 -2.29
CA GLY A 27 4.17 -14.11 -1.32
C GLY A 27 2.75 -13.81 -0.87
N ALA A 28 2.12 -12.74 -1.34
CA ALA A 28 0.74 -12.37 -1.06
C ALA A 28 -0.21 -12.78 -2.19
N PRO A 29 -1.49 -13.01 -1.90
CA PRO A 29 -2.53 -13.05 -2.92
C PRO A 29 -2.59 -11.71 -3.67
N ASP A 30 -3.17 -11.70 -4.87
CA ASP A 30 -3.35 -10.45 -5.63
C ASP A 30 -4.54 -9.63 -5.13
N TRP A 31 -4.41 -9.12 -3.91
CA TRP A 31 -5.41 -8.27 -3.29
C TRP A 31 -5.55 -6.91 -4.00
N GLN A 32 -4.48 -6.44 -4.67
CA GLN A 32 -4.52 -5.18 -5.43
C GLN A 32 -5.49 -5.27 -6.60
N ALA A 33 -5.57 -6.43 -7.26
CA ALA A 33 -6.55 -6.63 -8.34
C ALA A 33 -8.00 -6.53 -7.84
N GLN A 34 -8.28 -6.97 -6.62
CA GLN A 34 -9.59 -6.79 -6.00
C GLN A 34 -9.83 -5.32 -5.65
N ALA A 35 -8.87 -4.63 -5.02
CA ALA A 35 -8.96 -3.21 -4.70
C ALA A 35 -9.26 -2.34 -5.94
N ILE A 36 -8.60 -2.63 -7.06
CA ILE A 36 -8.83 -1.94 -8.33
C ILE A 36 -10.28 -2.11 -8.81
N LYS A 37 -10.85 -3.30 -8.67
CA LYS A 37 -12.27 -3.54 -9.03
C LYS A 37 -13.23 -2.77 -8.13
N ASP A 38 -12.96 -2.78 -6.81
CA ASP A 38 -13.83 -2.14 -5.82
C ASP A 38 -13.80 -0.60 -5.95
N LEU A 39 -12.68 -0.05 -6.41
CA LEU A 39 -12.53 1.39 -6.65
C LEU A 39 -12.94 1.83 -8.07
N ALA A 40 -13.39 0.92 -8.94
CA ALA A 40 -13.60 1.18 -10.37
C ALA A 40 -14.57 2.34 -10.67
N ASP A 41 -15.61 2.49 -9.86
CA ASP A 41 -16.66 3.50 -10.05
C ASP A 41 -16.31 4.88 -9.46
N LEU A 42 -15.16 5.00 -8.77
CA LEU A 42 -14.74 6.26 -8.18
C LEU A 42 -13.97 7.13 -9.19
N ASP A 43 -14.11 8.44 -9.07
CA ASP A 43 -13.33 9.39 -9.89
C ASP A 43 -11.97 9.71 -9.23
N VAL A 44 -11.09 8.72 -9.20
CA VAL A 44 -9.76 8.78 -8.59
C VAL A 44 -8.69 8.18 -9.48
N TYR A 45 -7.44 8.51 -9.18
CA TYR A 45 -6.27 7.73 -9.59
C TYR A 45 -5.99 6.64 -8.56
N VAL A 46 -5.64 5.44 -9.03
CA VAL A 46 -5.18 4.33 -8.18
C VAL A 46 -3.74 4.00 -8.53
N ALA A 47 -2.82 4.29 -7.61
CA ALA A 47 -1.41 3.96 -7.76
C ALA A 47 -1.16 2.54 -7.24
N ASN A 48 -0.87 1.61 -8.15
CA ASN A 48 -0.59 0.22 -7.85
C ASN A 48 0.89 -0.11 -8.10
N PRO A 49 1.68 -0.44 -7.05
CA PRO A 49 3.09 -0.75 -7.20
C PRO A 49 3.37 -2.12 -7.84
N ARG A 50 2.34 -2.97 -8.00
CA ARG A 50 2.51 -4.30 -8.60
C ARG A 50 2.90 -4.21 -10.07
N ARG A 51 3.89 -4.98 -10.47
CA ARG A 51 4.34 -5.14 -11.86
C ARG A 51 3.96 -6.53 -12.36
N GLU A 52 3.38 -6.61 -13.54
CA GLU A 52 3.01 -7.89 -14.15
C GLU A 52 4.22 -8.68 -14.66
N ASN A 53 5.26 -7.99 -15.14
CA ASN A 53 6.46 -8.64 -15.69
C ASN A 53 7.73 -8.02 -15.11
N VAL A 54 8.52 -8.84 -14.41
CA VAL A 54 9.77 -8.42 -13.73
C VAL A 54 11.01 -8.65 -14.62
N ILE A 55 10.86 -8.61 -15.93
CA ILE A 55 12.01 -8.60 -16.83
C ILE A 55 12.66 -7.22 -16.70
N ASN A 56 13.92 -7.17 -16.26
CA ASN A 56 14.69 -5.95 -15.97
C ASN A 56 14.19 -5.15 -14.75
N PHE A 57 13.93 -5.82 -13.62
CA PHE A 57 13.64 -5.12 -12.37
C PHE A 57 14.80 -4.19 -11.98
N ASN A 58 14.48 -2.91 -11.81
CA ASN A 58 15.40 -1.92 -11.28
C ASN A 58 14.84 -1.41 -9.94
N LEU A 59 15.57 -1.72 -8.85
CA LEU A 59 15.15 -1.38 -7.50
C LEU A 59 15.05 0.15 -7.30
N ASP A 60 16.01 0.91 -7.84
CA ASP A 60 16.02 2.37 -7.66
C ASP A 60 14.81 3.03 -8.35
N LEU A 61 14.46 2.57 -9.55
CA LEU A 61 13.27 3.06 -10.24
C LEU A 61 11.99 2.70 -9.48
N GLN A 62 11.92 1.51 -8.87
CA GLN A 62 10.79 1.11 -8.06
C GLN A 62 10.66 1.97 -6.81
N VAL A 63 11.74 2.13 -6.05
CA VAL A 63 11.77 2.94 -4.83
C VAL A 63 11.43 4.41 -5.12
N ASN A 64 11.97 4.98 -6.20
CA ASN A 64 11.67 6.34 -6.60
C ASN A 64 10.19 6.52 -6.97
N TRP A 65 9.63 5.58 -7.73
CA TRP A 65 8.21 5.62 -8.10
C TRP A 65 7.31 5.49 -6.86
N GLU A 66 7.56 4.51 -5.98
CA GLU A 66 6.81 4.32 -4.75
C GLU A 66 6.90 5.55 -3.85
N SER A 67 8.09 6.08 -3.62
CA SER A 67 8.30 7.28 -2.79
C SER A 67 7.53 8.49 -3.34
N ARG A 68 7.53 8.68 -4.66
CA ARG A 68 6.81 9.76 -5.32
C ARG A 68 5.29 9.62 -5.11
N PHE A 69 4.73 8.45 -5.39
CA PHE A 69 3.28 8.26 -5.31
C PHE A 69 2.76 8.11 -3.88
N LEU A 70 3.52 7.55 -2.97
CA LEU A 70 3.21 7.62 -1.54
C LEU A 70 3.17 9.06 -1.03
N ALA A 71 4.12 9.90 -1.46
CA ALA A 71 4.11 11.32 -1.11
C ALA A 71 2.94 12.08 -1.75
N ALA A 72 2.58 11.79 -2.99
CA ALA A 72 1.50 12.45 -3.72
C ALA A 72 0.09 11.96 -3.33
N ALA A 73 -0.05 10.75 -2.80
CA ALA A 73 -1.35 10.15 -2.47
C ALA A 73 -2.13 10.98 -1.45
N ASP A 74 -3.43 11.12 -1.67
CA ASP A 74 -4.38 11.65 -0.67
C ASP A 74 -4.76 10.57 0.34
N VAL A 75 -4.86 9.33 -0.12
CA VAL A 75 -5.14 8.15 0.71
C VAL A 75 -4.08 7.09 0.46
N ILE A 76 -3.48 6.57 1.53
CA ILE A 76 -2.66 5.36 1.48
C ILE A 76 -3.47 4.23 2.11
N MET A 77 -3.86 3.27 1.28
CA MET A 77 -4.59 2.09 1.69
C MET A 77 -3.61 0.94 1.93
N PHE A 78 -3.38 0.60 3.19
CA PHE A 78 -2.62 -0.59 3.56
C PHE A 78 -3.54 -1.79 3.70
N TRP A 79 -3.20 -2.88 3.02
CA TRP A 79 -3.77 -4.19 3.28
C TRP A 79 -2.65 -5.22 3.42
N ILE A 80 -2.63 -5.93 4.54
CA ILE A 80 -1.64 -6.99 4.81
C ILE A 80 -2.38 -8.32 4.95
N PRO A 81 -2.55 -9.07 3.85
CA PRO A 81 -3.13 -10.41 3.88
C PRO A 81 -2.18 -11.44 4.50
N PRO A 82 -2.64 -12.66 4.79
CA PRO A 82 -1.75 -13.75 5.15
C PRO A 82 -0.81 -14.10 3.99
N LYS A 83 0.33 -14.68 4.34
CA LYS A 83 1.28 -15.21 3.35
C LYS A 83 0.66 -16.41 2.62
N GLU A 84 0.72 -16.39 1.30
CA GLU A 84 0.25 -17.48 0.43
C GLU A 84 1.40 -18.39 -0.02
N THR A 85 2.56 -17.78 -0.32
CA THR A 85 3.77 -18.51 -0.73
C THR A 85 5.00 -17.98 0.01
N ASP A 86 6.05 -18.80 0.12
CA ASP A 86 7.30 -18.41 0.75
C ASP A 86 8.04 -17.35 -0.07
N VAL A 87 8.67 -16.42 0.63
CA VAL A 87 9.49 -15.35 0.05
C VAL A 87 10.95 -15.63 0.36
N SER A 88 11.76 -15.82 -0.68
CA SER A 88 13.19 -16.04 -0.53
C SER A 88 13.93 -14.74 -0.21
N GLY A 89 14.91 -14.81 0.68
CA GLY A 89 15.88 -13.75 0.97
C GLY A 89 15.37 -12.59 1.84
N ARG A 90 14.13 -12.63 2.31
CA ARG A 90 13.56 -11.62 3.21
C ARG A 90 12.31 -12.12 3.93
N ASP A 91 11.92 -11.42 5.00
CA ASP A 91 10.65 -11.67 5.67
C ASP A 91 9.45 -11.24 4.82
N TYR A 92 8.34 -11.97 4.96
CA TYR A 92 7.07 -11.60 4.34
C TYR A 92 6.59 -10.22 4.83
N ALA A 93 6.09 -9.40 3.93
CA ALA A 93 5.60 -8.04 4.18
C ALA A 93 6.63 -7.09 4.83
N GLN A 94 7.94 -7.38 4.74
CA GLN A 94 8.99 -6.56 5.36
C GLN A 94 8.92 -5.10 4.92
N THR A 95 8.85 -4.83 3.62
CA THR A 95 8.76 -3.47 3.06
C THR A 95 7.45 -2.80 3.50
N SER A 96 6.34 -3.50 3.42
CA SER A 96 5.03 -2.95 3.79
C SER A 96 4.93 -2.59 5.27
N ARG A 97 5.59 -3.34 6.17
CA ARG A 97 5.68 -2.99 7.59
C ARG A 97 6.52 -1.73 7.81
N PHE A 98 7.61 -1.57 7.06
CA PHE A 98 8.45 -0.37 7.11
C PHE A 98 7.67 0.86 6.62
N GLU A 99 7.02 0.78 5.48
CA GLU A 99 6.19 1.85 4.91
C GLU A 99 5.03 2.23 5.82
N LEU A 100 4.36 1.24 6.43
CA LEU A 100 3.27 1.49 7.37
C LEU A 100 3.78 2.32 8.56
N ALA A 101 4.89 1.93 9.17
CA ALA A 101 5.47 2.66 10.30
C ALA A 101 5.90 4.08 9.89
N GLU A 102 6.53 4.23 8.73
CA GLU A 102 6.96 5.53 8.20
C GLU A 102 5.78 6.47 7.95
N TRP A 103 4.75 6.00 7.26
CA TRP A 103 3.63 6.85 6.88
C TRP A 103 2.69 7.13 8.05
N MET A 104 2.55 6.22 8.99
CA MET A 104 1.87 6.51 10.25
C MET A 104 2.57 7.62 11.02
N ALA A 105 3.89 7.56 11.16
CA ALA A 105 4.66 8.62 11.81
C ALA A 105 4.52 9.96 11.08
N LYS A 106 4.68 9.97 9.75
CA LYS A 106 4.57 11.19 8.94
C LYS A 106 3.19 11.84 9.03
N THR A 107 2.11 11.06 9.01
CA THR A 107 0.74 11.60 9.03
C THR A 107 0.31 12.03 10.42
N HIS A 108 0.66 11.27 11.45
CA HIS A 108 0.29 11.54 12.84
C HIS A 108 0.95 12.83 13.38
N TYR A 109 2.26 12.99 13.16
CA TYR A 109 3.00 14.12 13.70
C TYR A 109 2.92 15.39 12.84
N ASN A 110 2.69 15.27 11.55
CA ASN A 110 2.70 16.43 10.65
C ASN A 110 1.32 17.00 10.32
N HIS A 111 0.25 16.49 10.92
CA HIS A 111 -1.14 16.95 10.71
C HIS A 111 -1.47 17.10 9.21
N THR A 112 -1.01 16.20 8.36
CA THR A 112 -1.26 16.27 6.94
C THR A 112 -2.72 15.96 6.63
N ARG A 113 -3.24 16.44 5.49
CA ARG A 113 -4.58 16.05 5.01
C ARG A 113 -4.62 14.61 4.46
N LYS A 114 -3.48 13.95 4.38
CA LYS A 114 -3.34 12.58 3.91
C LYS A 114 -3.98 11.62 4.91
N GLN A 115 -4.77 10.69 4.38
CA GLN A 115 -5.38 9.62 5.16
C GLN A 115 -4.60 8.31 5.00
N VAL A 116 -4.38 7.61 6.09
CA VAL A 116 -3.85 6.25 6.10
C VAL A 116 -4.95 5.33 6.60
N VAL A 117 -5.36 4.40 5.76
CA VAL A 117 -6.34 3.34 6.08
C VAL A 117 -5.58 2.04 6.21
N VAL A 118 -5.79 1.31 7.31
CA VAL A 118 -5.03 0.11 7.63
C VAL A 118 -5.94 -1.09 7.79
N GLY A 119 -5.73 -2.10 6.96
CA GLY A 119 -6.29 -3.42 7.13
C GLY A 119 -5.20 -4.47 7.32
N ILE A 120 -5.38 -5.37 8.27
CA ILE A 120 -4.47 -6.49 8.56
C ILE A 120 -5.31 -7.73 8.82
N ASP A 121 -5.21 -8.71 7.93
CA ASP A 121 -5.94 -9.96 8.04
C ASP A 121 -5.64 -10.69 9.36
N ASP A 122 -6.66 -11.31 9.94
CA ASP A 122 -6.53 -12.04 11.19
C ASP A 122 -5.53 -13.21 11.11
N ALA A 123 -5.35 -13.79 9.95
CA ALA A 123 -4.39 -14.87 9.71
C ALA A 123 -2.95 -14.36 9.43
N PHE A 124 -2.71 -13.05 9.39
CA PHE A 124 -1.34 -12.54 9.23
C PHE A 124 -0.52 -12.81 10.49
N PHE A 125 0.53 -13.61 10.35
CA PHE A 125 1.44 -13.93 11.44
C PHE A 125 2.24 -12.70 11.87
N GLY A 126 2.20 -12.37 13.15
CA GLY A 126 2.92 -11.20 13.69
C GLY A 126 2.10 -9.90 13.75
N LYS A 127 0.79 -9.94 13.43
CA LYS A 127 -0.10 -8.78 13.50
C LYS A 127 -0.21 -8.14 14.89
N SER A 128 -0.14 -8.96 15.96
CA SER A 128 -0.52 -8.55 17.31
C SER A 128 0.23 -7.32 17.82
N TYR A 129 1.53 -7.21 17.56
CA TYR A 129 2.32 -6.05 17.94
C TYR A 129 1.91 -4.80 17.15
N ILE A 130 1.75 -4.95 15.83
CA ILE A 130 1.40 -3.85 14.92
C ILE A 130 0.02 -3.30 15.28
N VAL A 131 -0.96 -4.19 15.44
CA VAL A 131 -2.35 -3.80 15.81
C VAL A 131 -2.37 -3.06 17.14
N LYS A 132 -1.68 -3.58 18.17
CA LYS A 132 -1.62 -2.90 19.48
C LYS A 132 -0.98 -1.52 19.40
N ARG A 133 0.08 -1.36 18.58
CA ARG A 133 0.73 -0.06 18.40
C ARG A 133 -0.19 0.94 17.69
N LEU A 134 -0.90 0.52 16.64
CA LEU A 134 -1.84 1.37 15.92
C LEU A 134 -3.03 1.76 16.80
N GLN A 135 -3.59 0.82 17.56
CA GLN A 135 -4.68 1.07 18.50
C GLN A 135 -4.28 2.05 19.63
N ALA A 136 -3.04 1.99 20.10
CA ALA A 136 -2.53 2.93 21.10
C ALA A 136 -2.50 4.38 20.57
N GLU A 137 -2.38 4.57 19.26
CA GLU A 137 -2.45 5.87 18.57
C GLU A 137 -3.87 6.19 18.05
N ASN A 138 -4.89 5.43 18.46
CA ASN A 138 -6.28 5.57 18.02
C ASN A 138 -6.47 5.39 16.50
N VAL A 139 -5.63 4.59 15.85
CA VAL A 139 -5.75 4.26 14.43
C VAL A 139 -6.64 3.04 14.28
N PRO A 140 -7.76 3.15 13.55
CA PRO A 140 -8.61 2.00 13.26
C PRO A 140 -7.85 0.97 12.42
N VAL A 141 -7.96 -0.31 12.79
CA VAL A 141 -7.41 -1.43 12.01
C VAL A 141 -8.53 -2.39 11.66
N TYR A 142 -8.74 -2.59 10.38
CA TYR A 142 -9.73 -3.51 9.85
C TYR A 142 -9.14 -4.92 9.72
N SER A 143 -9.89 -5.95 10.11
CA SER A 143 -9.44 -7.35 10.08
C SER A 143 -9.93 -8.13 8.87
N THR A 144 -10.89 -7.57 8.14
CA THR A 144 -11.42 -8.11 6.89
C THR A 144 -11.19 -7.10 5.77
N TYR A 145 -11.09 -7.62 4.54
CA TYR A 145 -10.91 -6.78 3.36
C TYR A 145 -12.23 -6.07 2.95
N ASP A 146 -13.37 -6.65 3.25
CA ASP A 146 -14.72 -6.17 2.91
C ASP A 146 -15.19 -4.99 3.79
#